data_8585c4aa26314c116f0eaa6a76b2595f
#
_entry.id   8585c4aa26314c116f0eaa6a76b2595f
#
_cell.length_a   1.000
_cell.length_b   1.000
_cell.length_c   1.000
_cell.angle_alpha   90.00
_cell.angle_beta   90.00
_cell.angle_gamma   90.00
#
_symmetry.space_group_name_H-M   'P 1'
#
loop_
_entity.id
_entity.type
_entity.pdbx_description
1 polymer ?
#
loop_
_entity_poly.entity_id
_entity_poly.type
_entity_poly.pdbx_seq_one_letter_code
_entity_poly.pdbx_strand_id
1 'polypeptide(L)'
;MGIHLSDLKFDGAGNTGKCYYYANSDSLVVSFVGVPYWVVGAPGYSGSNTFQVIFSSIDKSITFNYKTMSAGTATIPIDNAVGIENNTGALGLQTYIDV
;
A
#
# COMPACT_ATOMS: atom_id res chain seq x y z
N MET A 1 4.71 -3.98 -9.75
CA MET A 1 5.01 -2.91 -8.77
C MET A 1 4.16 -3.10 -7.53
N GLY A 2 4.76 -2.97 -6.39
CA GLY A 2 4.05 -2.99 -5.11
C GLY A 2 4.54 -1.85 -4.22
N ILE A 3 3.67 -0.88 -3.97
CA ILE A 3 3.94 0.20 -3.02
C ILE A 3 3.86 -0.30 -1.56
N HIS A 4 3.00 -1.26 -1.31
CA HIS A 4 2.81 -1.90 -0.03
C HIS A 4 2.09 -3.23 -0.26
N LEU A 5 2.87 -4.28 -0.52
CA LEU A 5 2.35 -5.62 -0.77
C LEU A 5 2.02 -6.28 0.56
N SER A 6 0.75 -6.24 0.91
CA SER A 6 0.20 -6.83 2.12
C SER A 6 -1.28 -7.11 1.94
N ASP A 7 -1.88 -7.83 2.85
CA ASP A 7 -3.31 -8.14 2.82
C ASP A 7 -4.10 -7.00 3.46
N LEU A 8 -4.61 -6.11 2.62
CA LEU A 8 -5.37 -4.93 3.02
C LEU A 8 -6.88 -5.19 2.93
N LYS A 9 -7.64 -4.56 3.80
CA LYS A 9 -9.10 -4.73 3.86
C LYS A 9 -9.80 -3.37 3.76
N PHE A 10 -10.79 -3.29 2.86
CA PHE A 10 -11.58 -2.08 2.64
C PHE A 10 -13.03 -2.18 3.10
N ASP A 11 -13.50 -3.36 3.43
CA ASP A 11 -14.87 -3.62 3.85
C ASP A 11 -14.95 -4.02 5.34
N GLY A 12 -16.17 -4.16 5.82
CA GLY A 12 -16.46 -4.52 7.21
C GLY A 12 -17.01 -3.36 8.02
N ALA A 13 -17.85 -3.69 9.01
CA ALA A 13 -18.49 -2.71 9.87
C ALA A 13 -17.44 -1.88 10.63
N GLY A 14 -17.55 -0.57 10.57
CA GLY A 14 -16.62 0.37 11.21
C GLY A 14 -15.32 0.60 10.48
N ASN A 15 -15.04 -0.11 9.38
CA ASN A 15 -13.86 0.11 8.56
C ASN A 15 -14.03 1.39 7.72
N THR A 16 -13.14 2.36 7.93
CA THR A 16 -13.16 3.66 7.25
C THR A 16 -12.09 3.79 6.16
N GLY A 17 -11.35 2.71 5.87
CA GLY A 17 -10.31 2.69 4.85
C GLY A 17 -10.84 3.07 3.47
N LYS A 18 -10.13 3.96 2.77
CA LYS A 18 -10.49 4.47 1.44
C LYS A 18 -9.30 4.48 0.52
N CYS A 19 -9.60 4.31 -0.78
CA CYS A 19 -8.65 4.52 -1.85
C CYS A 19 -9.17 5.67 -2.74
N TYR A 20 -8.31 6.65 -2.98
CA TYR A 20 -8.61 7.81 -3.82
C TYR A 20 -7.61 7.88 -4.96
N TYR A 21 -8.01 8.47 -6.06
CA TYR A 21 -7.08 8.82 -7.11
C TYR A 21 -7.32 10.24 -7.63
N TYR A 22 -6.26 10.85 -8.11
CA TYR A 22 -6.31 12.12 -8.82
C TYR A 22 -5.41 12.01 -10.05
N ALA A 23 -5.87 12.48 -11.19
CA ALA A 23 -5.12 12.45 -12.44
C ALA A 23 -5.25 13.78 -13.19
N ASN A 24 -4.14 14.22 -13.76
CA ASN A 24 -4.09 15.30 -14.74
C ASN A 24 -3.15 14.91 -15.89
N SER A 25 -2.79 15.86 -16.78
CA SER A 25 -1.91 15.57 -17.92
C SER A 25 -0.49 15.16 -17.51
N ASP A 26 -0.05 15.52 -16.30
CA ASP A 26 1.33 15.39 -15.85
C ASP A 26 1.55 14.31 -14.79
N SER A 27 0.49 13.95 -14.07
CA SER A 27 0.62 13.01 -12.94
C SER A 27 -0.63 12.19 -12.69
N LEU A 28 -0.42 11.03 -12.07
CA LEU A 28 -1.45 10.21 -11.45
C LEU A 28 -1.05 9.97 -9.99
N VAL A 29 -1.94 10.30 -9.07
CA VAL A 29 -1.78 10.03 -7.64
C VAL A 29 -2.83 9.02 -7.20
N VAL A 30 -2.40 7.96 -6.54
CA VAL A 30 -3.30 6.98 -5.91
C VAL A 30 -2.99 6.98 -4.42
N SER A 31 -4.00 7.26 -3.61
CA SER A 31 -3.87 7.42 -2.16
C SER A 31 -4.72 6.41 -1.42
N PHE A 32 -4.09 5.69 -0.51
CA PHE A 32 -4.74 4.76 0.42
C PHE A 32 -4.78 5.46 1.77
N VAL A 33 -5.97 5.67 2.32
CA VAL A 33 -6.17 6.48 3.53
C VAL A 33 -6.82 5.65 4.61
N GLY A 34 -6.10 5.46 5.72
CA GLY A 34 -6.60 4.75 6.90
C GLY A 34 -6.98 3.30 6.63
N VAL A 35 -6.29 2.60 5.74
CA VAL A 35 -6.63 1.24 5.32
C VAL A 35 -6.02 0.23 6.29
N PRO A 36 -6.84 -0.61 6.94
CA PRO A 36 -6.33 -1.63 7.85
C PRO A 36 -5.86 -2.88 7.11
N TYR A 37 -5.12 -3.72 7.82
CA TYR A 37 -4.81 -5.08 7.39
C TYR A 37 -5.99 -6.03 7.64
N TRP A 38 -6.15 -7.01 6.76
CA TRP A 38 -6.98 -8.15 7.03
C TRP A 38 -6.37 -9.00 8.16
N VAL A 39 -7.18 -9.41 9.12
CA VAL A 39 -6.78 -10.33 10.19
C VAL A 39 -7.88 -11.35 10.45
N VAL A 40 -7.48 -12.51 10.97
CA VAL A 40 -8.40 -13.53 11.45
C VAL A 40 -9.11 -13.03 12.74
N GLY A 41 -10.39 -13.35 12.85
CA GLY A 41 -11.21 -12.95 14.02
C GLY A 41 -11.94 -11.63 13.84
N ALA A 42 -12.97 -11.43 14.63
CA ALA A 42 -13.77 -10.21 14.56
C ALA A 42 -12.95 -9.00 15.06
N PRO A 43 -13.06 -7.83 14.41
CA PRO A 43 -13.90 -7.48 13.28
C PRO A 43 -13.34 -7.88 11.90
N GLY A 44 -12.23 -8.58 11.83
CA GLY A 44 -11.58 -9.04 10.59
C GLY A 44 -10.58 -8.05 10.00
N TYR A 45 -10.23 -7.00 10.73
CA TYR A 45 -9.21 -6.02 10.33
C TYR A 45 -8.53 -5.40 11.55
N SER A 46 -7.31 -4.90 11.34
CA SER A 46 -6.51 -4.25 12.39
C SER A 46 -5.53 -3.25 11.80
N GLY A 47 -5.21 -2.22 12.57
CA GLY A 47 -4.26 -1.19 12.17
C GLY A 47 -4.86 -0.14 11.24
N SER A 48 -4.00 0.75 10.77
CA SER A 48 -4.38 1.82 9.84
C SER A 48 -3.15 2.25 9.06
N ASN A 49 -3.26 2.23 7.74
CA ASN A 49 -2.16 2.56 6.84
C ASN A 49 -2.59 3.69 5.91
N THR A 50 -1.76 4.72 5.81
CA THR A 50 -1.97 5.84 4.91
C THR A 50 -0.71 6.05 4.10
N PHE A 51 -0.80 5.84 2.81
CA PHE A 51 0.32 5.94 1.88
C PHE A 51 -0.19 6.26 0.47
N GLN A 52 0.71 6.73 -0.39
CA GLN A 52 0.35 7.06 -1.76
C GLN A 52 1.47 6.71 -2.73
N VAL A 53 1.09 6.53 -3.98
CA VAL A 53 2.01 6.45 -5.12
C VAL A 53 1.72 7.60 -6.07
N ILE A 54 2.77 8.23 -6.58
CA ILE A 54 2.71 9.32 -7.55
C ILE A 54 3.49 8.89 -8.79
N PHE A 55 2.80 8.88 -9.93
CA PHE A 55 3.42 8.68 -11.25
C PHE A 55 3.54 10.04 -11.93
N SER A 56 4.74 10.41 -12.36
CA SER A 56 4.98 11.64 -13.11
C SER A 56 5.28 11.31 -14.58
N SER A 57 4.56 11.95 -15.50
CA SER A 57 4.85 11.85 -16.93
C SER A 57 5.99 12.77 -17.36
N ILE A 58 6.31 13.79 -16.57
CA ILE A 58 7.34 14.79 -16.89
C ILE A 58 8.73 14.16 -16.80
N ASP A 59 9.08 13.60 -15.67
CA ASP A 59 10.40 13.01 -15.41
C ASP A 59 10.40 11.47 -15.37
N LYS A 60 9.23 10.85 -15.64
CA LYS A 60 9.04 9.39 -15.62
C LYS A 60 9.33 8.76 -14.25
N SER A 61 9.16 9.52 -13.18
CA SER A 61 9.38 9.03 -11.82
C SER A 61 8.16 8.35 -11.24
N ILE A 62 8.43 7.47 -10.28
CA ILE A 62 7.43 6.86 -9.39
C ILE A 62 7.85 7.19 -7.97
N THR A 63 6.98 7.85 -7.23
CA THR A 63 7.25 8.26 -5.84
C THR A 63 6.33 7.50 -4.90
N PHE A 64 6.89 6.87 -3.87
CA PHE A 64 6.16 6.23 -2.80
C PHE A 64 6.25 7.09 -1.53
N ASN A 65 5.11 7.55 -1.04
CA ASN A 65 5.01 8.35 0.19
C ASN A 65 4.26 7.56 1.25
N TYR A 66 4.81 7.53 2.45
CA TYR A 66 4.21 6.85 3.59
C TYR A 66 3.99 7.85 4.71
N LYS A 67 2.74 7.98 5.19
CA LYS A 67 2.37 8.88 6.27
C LYS A 67 2.23 8.13 7.59
N THR A 68 1.42 7.08 7.61
CA THR A 68 1.14 6.28 8.80
C THR A 68 1.13 4.82 8.39
N MET A 69 1.96 4.01 9.02
CA MET A 69 2.03 2.58 8.75
C MET A 69 1.97 1.83 10.07
N SER A 70 1.02 0.89 10.18
CA SER A 70 0.91 0.02 11.34
C SER A 70 1.90 -1.13 11.23
N ALA A 71 2.59 -1.42 12.32
CA ALA A 71 3.46 -2.59 12.41
C ALA A 71 2.66 -3.85 12.76
N GLY A 72 3.16 -5.00 12.34
CA GLY A 72 2.71 -6.28 12.83
C GLY A 72 3.13 -6.53 14.28
N THR A 73 2.52 -7.50 14.90
CA THR A 73 2.87 -7.98 16.25
C THR A 73 3.08 -9.49 16.23
N ALA A 74 3.56 -10.05 17.33
CA ALA A 74 3.72 -11.51 17.43
C ALA A 74 2.38 -12.27 17.29
N THR A 75 1.27 -11.63 17.63
CA THR A 75 -0.08 -12.20 17.51
C THR A 75 -0.80 -11.81 16.21
N ILE A 76 -0.33 -10.75 15.57
CA ILE A 76 -0.84 -10.27 14.27
C ILE A 76 0.38 -10.00 13.38
N PRO A 77 1.01 -11.05 12.84
CA PRO A 77 2.15 -10.88 11.96
C PRO A 77 1.69 -10.25 10.63
N ILE A 78 2.41 -9.24 10.17
CA ILE A 78 2.13 -8.56 8.91
C ILE A 78 3.37 -8.69 8.02
N ASP A 79 3.19 -9.32 6.88
CA ASP A 79 4.23 -9.42 5.86
C ASP A 79 4.07 -8.26 4.87
N ASN A 80 5.13 -7.53 4.65
CA ASN A 80 5.16 -6.37 3.75
C ASN A 80 6.30 -6.46 2.77
N ALA A 81 6.07 -6.00 1.55
CA ALA A 81 7.11 -5.80 0.56
C ALA A 81 6.85 -4.54 -0.24
N VAL A 82 7.92 -3.88 -0.65
CA VAL A 82 7.88 -2.70 -1.52
C VAL A 82 8.87 -2.91 -2.65
N GLY A 83 8.43 -2.74 -3.89
CA GLY A 83 9.31 -2.93 -5.03
C GLY A 83 8.64 -2.65 -6.36
N ILE A 84 9.44 -2.71 -7.40
CA ILE A 84 9.02 -2.59 -8.78
C ILE A 84 9.60 -3.73 -9.61
N GLU A 85 8.94 -4.09 -10.68
CA GLU A 85 9.42 -5.07 -11.65
C GLU A 85 9.05 -4.65 -13.07
N ASN A 86 9.76 -5.21 -14.05
CA ASN A 86 9.43 -4.97 -15.46
C ASN A 86 8.20 -5.80 -15.87
N ASN A 87 7.72 -5.59 -17.09
CA ASN A 87 6.51 -6.22 -17.60
C ASN A 87 6.60 -7.75 -17.78
N THR A 88 7.81 -8.31 -17.74
CA THR A 88 8.02 -9.76 -17.82
C THR A 88 8.25 -10.40 -16.46
N GLY A 89 8.46 -9.59 -15.41
CA GLY A 89 8.83 -10.07 -14.08
C GLY A 89 10.26 -10.59 -13.98
N ALA A 90 11.06 -10.49 -15.06
CA ALA A 90 12.42 -11.01 -15.08
C ALA A 90 13.43 -10.09 -14.37
N LEU A 91 13.12 -8.78 -14.28
CA LEU A 91 13.92 -7.79 -13.59
C LEU A 91 13.05 -7.05 -12.57
N GLY A 92 13.53 -6.97 -11.36
CA GLY A 92 12.84 -6.27 -10.28
C GLY A 92 13.80 -5.58 -9.33
N LEU A 93 13.30 -4.58 -8.63
CA LEU A 93 13.98 -3.90 -7.54
C LEU A 93 13.08 -3.95 -6.32
N GLN A 94 13.54 -4.65 -5.29
CA GLN A 94 12.91 -4.66 -3.99
C GLN A 94 13.59 -3.63 -3.11
N THR A 95 12.82 -2.70 -2.57
CA THR A 95 13.36 -1.64 -1.70
C THR A 95 13.10 -1.92 -0.22
N TYR A 96 12.12 -2.77 0.07
CA TYR A 96 11.77 -3.13 1.44
C TYR A 96 11.07 -4.49 1.46
N ILE A 97 11.38 -5.28 2.48
CA ILE A 97 10.62 -6.48 2.84
C ILE A 97 10.66 -6.64 4.37
N ASP A 98 9.50 -6.97 4.92
CA ASP A 98 9.33 -7.30 6.35
C ASP A 98 8.47 -8.57 6.43
N VAL A 99 9.03 -9.59 6.96
CA VAL A 99 8.40 -10.90 7.08
C VAL A 99 8.42 -11.40 8.52
#